data_1614eedbdd44701f1a7735cfb9362407
#
_entry.id   1614eedbdd44701f1a7735cfb9362407
#
_cell.length_a   1.000
_cell.length_b   1.000
_cell.length_c   1.000
_cell.angle_alpha   90.00
_cell.angle_beta   90.00
_cell.angle_gamma   90.00
#
_symmetry.space_group_name_H-M   'P 1'
#
loop_
_entity.id
_entity.type
_entity.pdbx_description
1 polymer ?
#
loop_
_entity_poly.entity_id
_entity_poly.type
_entity_poly.pdbx_seq_one_letter_code
_entity_poly.pdbx_strand_id
1 'polypeptide(L)'
;GSELSIGTDTALNVIVEAMDKIKESGIASRRCFVVETMGRDCGYLALMSGIAAGAERIYTNEDGISLDDLANDVHWLRESFAHGRRLFLAVRNENASHNYTTDFIARLLEEESHGMYDVRQVVLGHMQQGGSPSPFDRLLANRLGYRALNLIDDELAAHQDGSWFIGVNESGMRPC
;
A
#
# COMPACT_ATOMS: atom_id res chain seq x y z
N GLY A 1 17.24 -4.16 -9.57
CA GLY A 1 15.94 -3.77 -10.05
C GLY A 1 15.78 -2.25 -10.16
N SER A 2 14.57 -1.80 -10.42
CA SER A 2 14.25 -0.37 -10.49
C SER A 2 13.79 0.12 -9.12
N GLU A 3 14.24 1.30 -8.70
CA GLU A 3 13.78 1.96 -7.46
C GLU A 3 12.38 2.58 -7.66
N LEU A 4 12.03 2.92 -8.90
CA LEU A 4 10.70 3.37 -9.26
C LEU A 4 10.07 2.38 -10.24
N SER A 5 8.89 1.90 -9.91
CA SER A 5 8.10 1.01 -10.77
C SER A 5 6.95 1.79 -11.40
N ILE A 6 6.73 1.58 -12.70
CA ILE A 6 5.58 2.15 -13.42
C ILE A 6 4.30 1.61 -12.78
N GLY A 7 3.33 2.48 -12.56
CA GLY A 7 2.03 2.14 -12.00
C GLY A 7 1.94 2.29 -10.48
N THR A 8 3.06 2.53 -9.78
CA THR A 8 3.06 2.66 -8.32
C THR A 8 2.28 3.90 -7.85
N ASP A 9 2.48 5.04 -8.50
CA ASP A 9 1.77 6.28 -8.16
C ASP A 9 0.26 6.17 -8.49
N THR A 10 -0.06 5.52 -9.59
CA THR A 10 -1.45 5.20 -9.95
C THR A 10 -2.10 4.28 -8.90
N ALA A 11 -1.39 3.24 -8.46
CA ALA A 11 -1.88 2.34 -7.41
C ALA A 11 -2.11 3.08 -6.09
N LEU A 12 -1.20 3.99 -5.70
CA LEU A 12 -1.39 4.83 -4.50
C LEU A 12 -2.68 5.66 -4.59
N ASN A 13 -2.95 6.30 -5.73
CA ASN A 13 -4.17 7.07 -5.93
C ASN A 13 -5.43 6.20 -5.76
N VAL A 14 -5.43 4.99 -6.34
CA VAL A 14 -6.56 4.05 -6.21
C VAL A 14 -6.75 3.60 -4.76
N ILE A 15 -5.67 3.31 -4.05
CA ILE A 15 -5.73 2.89 -2.65
C ILE A 15 -6.29 4.02 -1.77
N VAL A 16 -5.78 5.24 -1.92
CA VAL A 16 -6.25 6.40 -1.14
C VAL A 16 -7.71 6.69 -1.42
N GLU A 17 -8.15 6.68 -2.69
CA GLU A 17 -9.56 6.85 -3.07
C GLU A 17 -10.45 5.76 -2.43
N ALA A 18 -10.00 4.52 -2.42
CA ALA A 18 -10.73 3.43 -1.76
C ALA A 18 -10.84 3.65 -0.25
N MET A 19 -9.74 4.07 0.40
CA MET A 19 -9.74 4.36 1.84
C MET A 19 -10.64 5.53 2.20
N ASP A 20 -10.71 6.57 1.39
CA ASP A 20 -11.61 7.71 1.61
C ASP A 20 -13.08 7.26 1.54
N LYS A 21 -13.45 6.44 0.56
CA LYS A 21 -14.80 5.85 0.47
C LYS A 21 -15.14 4.97 1.68
N ILE A 22 -14.17 4.18 2.16
CA ILE A 22 -14.32 3.35 3.36
C ILE A 22 -14.55 4.23 4.58
N LYS A 23 -13.77 5.28 4.77
CA LYS A 23 -13.87 6.23 5.88
C LYS A 23 -15.24 6.92 5.88
N GLU A 24 -15.69 7.42 4.74
CA GLU A 24 -17.02 8.03 4.61
C GLU A 24 -18.14 7.08 5.04
N SER A 25 -18.04 5.80 4.67
CA SER A 25 -19.01 4.77 5.09
C SER A 25 -19.00 4.49 6.60
N GLY A 26 -17.86 4.75 7.26
CA GLY A 26 -17.65 4.44 8.67
C GLY A 26 -18.00 5.55 9.66
N ILE A 27 -18.07 6.81 9.21
CA ILE A 27 -18.25 7.97 10.09
C ILE A 27 -19.58 7.94 10.87
N ALA A 28 -20.63 7.40 10.26
CA ALA A 28 -21.96 7.32 10.88
C ALA A 28 -22.08 6.24 11.96
N SER A 29 -21.21 5.24 11.93
CA SER A 29 -21.23 4.08 12.83
C SER A 29 -19.83 3.85 13.38
N ARG A 30 -19.71 3.67 14.67
CA ARG A 30 -18.42 3.41 15.36
C ARG A 30 -17.72 2.20 14.75
N ARG A 31 -16.75 2.42 13.86
CA ARG A 31 -16.11 1.34 13.08
C ARG A 31 -14.59 1.41 13.10
N CYS A 32 -14.01 0.22 13.16
CA CYS A 32 -12.61 -0.04 12.89
C CYS A 32 -12.50 -0.73 11.52
N PHE A 33 -11.64 -0.23 10.65
CA PHE A 33 -11.32 -0.87 9.38
C PHE A 33 -9.89 -1.39 9.39
N VAL A 34 -9.71 -2.64 8.95
CA VAL A 34 -8.42 -3.24 8.67
C VAL A 34 -8.32 -3.43 7.16
N VAL A 35 -7.50 -2.60 6.51
CA VAL A 35 -7.35 -2.56 5.05
C VAL A 35 -6.05 -3.22 4.64
N GLU A 36 -6.12 -4.20 3.76
CA GLU A 36 -4.96 -4.87 3.19
C GLU A 36 -4.64 -4.30 1.82
N THR A 37 -3.37 -3.96 1.60
CA THR A 37 -2.81 -3.54 0.31
C THR A 37 -1.83 -4.58 -0.19
N MET A 38 -1.72 -4.72 -1.50
CA MET A 38 -0.63 -5.46 -2.14
C MET A 38 0.69 -4.72 -1.95
N GLY A 39 1.78 -5.39 -2.26
CA GLY A 39 3.14 -4.86 -2.22
C GLY A 39 4.18 -5.96 -2.04
N ARG A 40 3.73 -7.21 -1.81
CA ARG A 40 4.59 -8.35 -1.47
C ARG A 40 5.56 -7.98 -0.35
N ASP A 41 6.86 -8.01 -0.63
CA ASP A 41 7.93 -7.79 0.34
C ASP A 41 8.33 -6.31 0.47
N CYS A 42 7.46 -5.39 0.02
CA CYS A 42 7.68 -3.95 0.10
C CYS A 42 6.43 -3.26 0.67
N GLY A 43 6.58 -2.67 1.84
CA GLY A 43 5.51 -1.95 2.55
C GLY A 43 5.21 -0.55 2.00
N TYR A 44 5.87 -0.12 0.92
CA TYR A 44 5.76 1.25 0.39
C TYR A 44 4.31 1.68 0.13
N LEU A 45 3.51 0.83 -0.52
CA LEU A 45 2.11 1.15 -0.82
C LEU A 45 1.27 1.29 0.45
N ALA A 46 1.46 0.37 1.42
CA ALA A 46 0.78 0.44 2.71
C ALA A 46 1.17 1.70 3.49
N LEU A 47 2.47 2.00 3.54
CA LEU A 47 3.01 3.15 4.27
C LEU A 47 2.50 4.47 3.68
N MET A 48 2.72 4.69 2.39
CA MET A 48 2.39 5.96 1.75
C MET A 48 0.88 6.21 1.68
N SER A 49 0.10 5.18 1.37
CA SER A 49 -1.35 5.32 1.36
C SER A 49 -1.94 5.47 2.76
N GLY A 50 -1.38 4.76 3.74
CA GLY A 50 -1.79 4.89 5.14
C GLY A 50 -1.54 6.29 5.69
N ILE A 51 -0.36 6.87 5.44
CA ILE A 51 -0.05 8.26 5.82
C ILE A 51 -1.01 9.22 5.11
N ALA A 52 -1.18 9.08 3.78
CA ALA A 52 -2.04 9.95 2.99
C ALA A 52 -3.51 9.89 3.42
N ALA A 53 -4.01 8.70 3.78
CA ALA A 53 -5.37 8.52 4.27
C ALA A 53 -5.53 8.84 5.78
N GLY A 54 -4.47 9.13 6.50
CA GLY A 54 -4.49 9.39 7.93
C GLY A 54 -4.83 8.16 8.76
N ALA A 55 -4.26 7.01 8.38
CA ALA A 55 -4.41 5.78 9.15
C ALA A 55 -3.72 5.87 10.52
N GLU A 56 -4.36 5.31 11.55
CA GLU A 56 -3.83 5.30 12.91
C GLU A 56 -2.76 4.20 13.09
N ARG A 57 -2.85 3.12 12.29
CA ARG A 57 -1.87 2.03 12.29
C ARG A 57 -1.51 1.63 10.88
N ILE A 58 -0.22 1.39 10.68
CA ILE A 58 0.31 0.92 9.41
C ILE A 58 1.27 -0.23 9.73
N TYR A 59 1.03 -1.39 9.13
CA TYR A 59 1.87 -2.57 9.26
C TYR A 59 2.57 -2.83 7.94
N THR A 60 3.87 -2.66 7.92
CA THR A 60 4.72 -2.90 6.74
C THR A 60 5.35 -4.28 6.78
N ASN A 61 5.83 -4.76 5.63
CA ASN A 61 6.58 -6.02 5.59
C ASN A 61 7.94 -5.89 6.30
N GLU A 62 8.53 -4.71 6.24
CA GLU A 62 9.85 -4.41 6.79
C GLU A 62 9.87 -4.45 8.31
N ASP A 63 8.80 -3.97 8.96
CA ASP A 63 8.69 -3.96 10.41
C ASP A 63 8.05 -5.25 10.94
N GLY A 64 7.21 -5.89 10.14
CA GLY A 64 6.43 -7.05 10.56
C GLY A 64 5.29 -6.68 11.52
N ILE A 65 4.75 -7.71 12.19
CA ILE A 65 3.70 -7.55 13.20
C ILE A 65 4.04 -8.48 14.37
N SER A 66 4.09 -7.96 15.57
CA SER A 66 4.25 -8.74 16.81
C SER A 66 2.93 -8.85 17.58
N LEU A 67 2.86 -9.79 18.52
CA LEU A 67 1.72 -9.90 19.42
C LEU A 67 1.61 -8.69 20.35
N ASP A 68 2.74 -8.13 20.76
CA ASP A 68 2.79 -6.95 21.61
C ASP A 68 2.22 -5.71 20.87
N ASP A 69 2.50 -5.58 19.57
CA ASP A 69 1.90 -4.52 18.75
C ASP A 69 0.38 -4.64 18.75
N LEU A 70 -0.15 -5.85 18.50
CA LEU A 70 -1.59 -6.08 18.47
C LEU A 70 -2.24 -5.86 19.85
N ALA A 71 -1.59 -6.27 20.93
CA ALA A 71 -2.09 -6.03 22.29
C ALA A 71 -2.15 -4.54 22.63
N ASN A 72 -1.12 -3.78 22.25
CA ASN A 72 -1.08 -2.33 22.41
C ASN A 72 -2.17 -1.64 21.58
N ASP A 73 -2.41 -2.12 20.35
CA ASP A 73 -3.43 -1.56 19.48
C ASP A 73 -4.84 -1.83 19.99
N VAL A 74 -5.12 -3.03 20.52
CA VAL A 74 -6.37 -3.35 21.21
C VAL A 74 -6.62 -2.37 22.35
N HIS A 75 -5.62 -2.18 23.23
CA HIS A 75 -5.74 -1.27 24.38
C HIS A 75 -6.01 0.17 23.91
N TRP A 76 -5.21 0.67 23.00
CA TRP A 76 -5.35 2.02 22.46
C TRP A 76 -6.70 2.26 21.77
N LEU A 77 -7.18 1.28 20.99
CA LEU A 77 -8.49 1.32 20.33
C LEU A 77 -9.61 1.46 21.34
N ARG A 78 -9.64 0.61 22.36
CA ARG A 78 -10.68 0.63 23.41
C ARG A 78 -10.72 1.98 24.11
N GLU A 79 -9.57 2.51 24.52
CA GLU A 79 -9.49 3.83 25.13
C GLU A 79 -9.98 4.94 24.19
N SER A 80 -9.55 4.93 22.94
CA SER A 80 -9.93 5.94 21.96
C SER A 80 -11.43 5.96 21.69
N PHE A 81 -12.06 4.77 21.55
CA PHE A 81 -13.51 4.68 21.34
C PHE A 81 -14.29 5.03 22.61
N ALA A 82 -13.78 4.72 23.79
CA ALA A 82 -14.38 5.16 25.06
C ALA A 82 -14.38 6.70 25.19
N HIS A 83 -13.36 7.36 24.65
CA HIS A 83 -13.25 8.84 24.62
C HIS A 83 -13.96 9.50 23.42
N GLY A 84 -14.80 8.76 22.68
CA GLY A 84 -15.67 9.32 21.65
C GLY A 84 -15.16 9.23 20.22
N ARG A 85 -14.04 8.56 19.96
CA ARG A 85 -13.61 8.27 18.60
C ARG A 85 -14.68 7.43 17.88
N ARG A 86 -14.88 7.68 16.59
CA ARG A 86 -15.88 6.98 15.78
C ARG A 86 -15.30 6.14 14.65
N LEU A 87 -14.06 6.39 14.29
CA LEU A 87 -13.39 5.73 13.19
C LEU A 87 -11.97 5.38 13.58
N PHE A 88 -11.52 4.20 13.17
CA PHE A 88 -10.13 3.78 13.21
C PHE A 88 -9.80 3.08 11.88
N LEU A 89 -8.65 3.41 11.33
CA LEU A 89 -8.15 2.83 10.10
C LEU A 89 -6.76 2.21 10.35
N ALA A 90 -6.68 0.90 10.20
CA ALA A 90 -5.41 0.19 10.12
C ALA A 90 -5.14 -0.22 8.67
N VAL A 91 -3.93 0.01 8.20
CA VAL A 91 -3.48 -0.40 6.87
C VAL A 91 -2.36 -1.42 7.04
N ARG A 92 -2.45 -2.54 6.34
CA ARG A 92 -1.38 -3.53 6.36
C ARG A 92 -0.94 -3.90 4.94
N ASN A 93 0.36 -4.14 4.78
CA ASN A 93 0.90 -4.82 3.62
C ASN A 93 0.54 -6.31 3.68
N GLU A 94 0.22 -6.92 2.54
CA GLU A 94 -0.20 -8.33 2.45
C GLU A 94 0.79 -9.33 3.09
N ASN A 95 2.09 -9.03 3.06
CA ASN A 95 3.15 -9.86 3.64
C ASN A 95 3.71 -9.32 4.97
N ALA A 96 3.07 -8.34 5.61
CA ALA A 96 3.52 -7.84 6.91
C ALA A 96 3.62 -8.94 7.98
N SER A 97 2.80 -9.99 7.87
CA SER A 97 2.92 -11.21 8.68
C SER A 97 2.18 -12.36 8.00
N HIS A 98 2.77 -13.54 8.02
CA HIS A 98 2.11 -14.78 7.56
C HIS A 98 1.09 -15.30 8.58
N ASN A 99 1.30 -15.04 9.86
CA ASN A 99 0.46 -15.55 10.95
C ASN A 99 -0.65 -14.56 11.32
N TYR A 100 -0.29 -13.28 11.46
CA TYR A 100 -1.23 -12.22 11.80
C TYR A 100 -1.85 -11.66 10.52
N THR A 101 -2.72 -12.45 9.90
CA THR A 101 -3.42 -12.09 8.66
C THR A 101 -4.44 -10.98 8.89
N THR A 102 -4.95 -10.38 7.83
CA THR A 102 -6.00 -9.35 7.91
C THR A 102 -7.25 -9.87 8.61
N ASP A 103 -7.64 -11.12 8.32
CA ASP A 103 -8.77 -11.78 8.97
C ASP A 103 -8.51 -12.02 10.47
N PHE A 104 -7.29 -12.47 10.82
CA PHE A 104 -6.92 -12.68 12.22
C PHE A 104 -6.98 -11.35 13.01
N ILE A 105 -6.38 -10.29 12.48
CA ILE A 105 -6.37 -8.97 13.13
C ILE A 105 -7.80 -8.44 13.27
N ALA A 106 -8.62 -8.53 12.22
CA ALA A 106 -10.00 -8.07 12.28
C ALA A 106 -10.81 -8.81 13.34
N ARG A 107 -10.69 -10.14 13.42
CA ARG A 107 -11.38 -10.96 14.44
C ARG A 107 -10.89 -10.67 15.85
N LEU A 108 -9.58 -10.49 16.04
CA LEU A 108 -9.01 -10.12 17.32
C LEU A 108 -9.59 -8.78 17.81
N LEU A 109 -9.56 -7.77 16.95
CA LEU A 109 -10.07 -6.43 17.30
C LEU A 109 -11.58 -6.44 17.53
N GLU A 110 -12.35 -7.26 16.81
CA GLU A 110 -13.80 -7.42 17.01
C GLU A 110 -14.10 -8.07 18.36
N GLU A 111 -13.42 -9.18 18.68
CA GLU A 111 -13.60 -9.89 19.96
C GLU A 111 -13.28 -9.00 21.15
N GLU A 112 -12.16 -8.29 21.08
CA GLU A 112 -11.70 -7.40 22.13
C GLU A 112 -12.46 -6.06 22.17
N SER A 113 -13.31 -5.78 21.19
CA SER A 113 -14.17 -4.58 21.20
C SER A 113 -15.22 -4.58 22.31
N HIS A 114 -15.62 -5.78 22.73
CA HIS A 114 -16.77 -6.00 23.65
C HIS A 114 -18.02 -5.20 23.22
N GLY A 115 -18.22 -5.06 21.91
CA GLY A 115 -19.38 -4.35 21.34
C GLY A 115 -19.29 -2.82 21.35
N MET A 116 -18.14 -2.23 21.67
CA MET A 116 -17.94 -0.78 21.60
C MET A 116 -17.86 -0.23 20.19
N TYR A 117 -17.36 -1.04 19.24
CA TYR A 117 -17.21 -0.73 17.82
C TYR A 117 -17.29 -1.98 16.98
N ASP A 118 -17.71 -1.85 15.73
CA ASP A 118 -17.69 -2.93 14.75
C ASP A 118 -16.37 -2.93 13.98
N VAL A 119 -15.84 -4.11 13.66
CA VAL A 119 -14.63 -4.24 12.82
C VAL A 119 -15.00 -4.72 11.42
N ARG A 120 -14.37 -4.17 10.42
CA ARG A 120 -14.52 -4.58 9.02
C ARG A 120 -13.15 -4.74 8.39
N GLN A 121 -12.94 -5.86 7.72
CA GLN A 121 -11.75 -6.06 6.89
C GLN A 121 -12.05 -5.72 5.44
N VAL A 122 -11.06 -5.18 4.76
CA VAL A 122 -11.12 -4.87 3.32
C VAL A 122 -9.81 -5.29 2.69
N VAL A 123 -9.86 -6.23 1.77
CA VAL A 123 -8.70 -6.63 0.96
C VAL A 123 -8.86 -5.99 -0.41
N LEU A 124 -7.99 -5.01 -0.72
CA LEU A 124 -8.07 -4.30 -1.99
C LEU A 124 -7.63 -5.18 -3.17
N GLY A 125 -6.61 -6.00 -2.96
CA GLY A 125 -6.12 -6.93 -3.97
C GLY A 125 -5.86 -6.24 -5.32
N HIS A 126 -6.20 -6.90 -6.41
CA HIS A 126 -5.94 -6.41 -7.76
C HIS A 126 -6.73 -5.14 -8.15
N MET A 127 -7.73 -4.72 -7.38
CA MET A 127 -8.39 -3.43 -7.63
C MET A 127 -7.40 -2.26 -7.61
N GLN A 128 -6.38 -2.31 -6.76
CA GLN A 128 -5.36 -1.26 -6.70
C GLN A 128 -4.47 -1.17 -7.94
N GLN A 129 -4.43 -2.19 -8.79
CA GLN A 129 -3.68 -2.19 -10.04
C GLN A 129 -4.49 -1.63 -11.22
N GLY A 130 -5.76 -1.33 -11.00
CA GLY A 130 -6.64 -0.66 -11.96
C GLY A 130 -6.47 0.86 -11.93
N GLY A 131 -7.36 1.53 -12.67
CA GLY A 131 -7.41 3.00 -12.69
C GLY A 131 -6.70 3.64 -13.87
N SER A 132 -6.89 4.95 -14.00
CA SER A 132 -6.25 5.75 -15.05
C SER A 132 -4.82 6.09 -14.63
N PRO A 133 -3.81 5.85 -15.49
CA PRO A 133 -2.43 6.18 -15.16
C PRO A 133 -2.27 7.65 -14.76
N SER A 134 -1.61 7.87 -13.64
CA SER A 134 -1.31 9.22 -13.16
C SER A 134 -0.35 9.97 -14.11
N PRO A 135 -0.32 11.30 -14.07
CA PRO A 135 0.66 12.07 -14.84
C PRO A 135 2.10 11.63 -14.58
N PHE A 136 2.42 11.28 -13.33
CA PHE A 136 3.75 10.79 -12.96
C PHE A 136 4.10 9.49 -13.69
N ASP A 137 3.21 8.49 -13.64
CA ASP A 137 3.43 7.20 -14.31
C ASP A 137 3.51 7.35 -15.83
N ARG A 138 2.69 8.23 -16.43
CA ARG A 138 2.74 8.52 -17.87
C ARG A 138 4.09 9.12 -18.27
N LEU A 139 4.61 10.08 -17.50
CA LEU A 139 5.90 10.70 -17.76
C LEU A 139 7.04 9.69 -17.57
N LEU A 140 6.97 8.86 -16.53
CA LEU A 140 7.96 7.82 -16.27
C LEU A 140 7.98 6.80 -17.43
N ALA A 141 6.81 6.33 -17.86
CA ALA A 141 6.69 5.39 -18.99
C ALA A 141 7.27 5.98 -20.29
N ASN A 142 6.97 7.25 -20.60
CA ASN A 142 7.52 7.93 -21.78
C ASN A 142 9.05 8.04 -21.71
N ARG A 143 9.60 8.42 -20.55
CA ARG A 143 11.05 8.53 -20.37
C ARG A 143 11.76 7.18 -20.53
N LEU A 144 11.21 6.13 -19.94
CA LEU A 144 11.76 4.77 -20.07
C LEU A 144 11.65 4.27 -21.53
N GLY A 145 10.52 4.51 -22.20
CA GLY A 145 10.34 4.18 -23.61
C GLY A 145 11.32 4.90 -24.53
N TYR A 146 11.52 6.21 -24.32
CA TYR A 146 12.49 6.98 -25.08
C TYR A 146 13.92 6.46 -24.87
N ARG A 147 14.29 6.12 -23.64
CA ARG A 147 15.60 5.53 -23.34
C ARG A 147 15.78 4.16 -24.00
N ALA A 148 14.70 3.34 -24.04
CA ALA A 148 14.73 2.06 -24.73
C ALA A 148 14.99 2.20 -26.24
N LEU A 149 14.30 3.15 -26.88
CA LEU A 149 14.50 3.41 -28.32
C LEU A 149 15.92 3.85 -28.63
N ASN A 150 16.48 4.80 -27.84
CA ASN A 150 17.86 5.24 -28.03
C ASN A 150 18.85 4.08 -27.85
N LEU A 151 18.64 3.21 -26.88
CA LEU A 151 19.50 2.04 -26.69
C LEU A 151 19.46 1.08 -27.88
N ILE A 152 18.26 0.84 -28.45
CA ILE A 152 18.09 0.03 -29.65
C ILE A 152 18.84 0.63 -30.83
N ASP A 153 18.74 1.95 -31.03
CA ASP A 153 19.45 2.64 -32.11
C ASP A 153 20.97 2.54 -31.93
N ASP A 154 21.49 2.71 -30.70
CA ASP A 154 22.91 2.58 -30.39
C ASP A 154 23.43 1.14 -30.68
N GLU A 155 22.69 0.11 -30.26
CA GLU A 155 23.04 -1.31 -30.49
C GLU A 155 23.02 -1.67 -31.99
N LEU A 156 22.01 -1.20 -32.74
CA LEU A 156 21.93 -1.41 -34.18
C LEU A 156 23.09 -0.74 -34.90
N ALA A 157 23.48 0.46 -34.54
CA ALA A 157 24.62 1.16 -35.10
C ALA A 157 25.96 0.47 -34.79
N ALA A 158 26.07 -0.14 -33.62
CA ALA A 158 27.25 -0.85 -33.15
C ALA A 158 27.33 -2.30 -33.68
N HIS A 159 26.27 -2.81 -34.34
CA HIS A 159 26.12 -4.22 -34.78
C HIS A 159 26.32 -5.20 -33.60
N GLN A 160 25.77 -4.84 -32.43
CA GLN A 160 25.85 -5.64 -31.22
C GLN A 160 24.46 -6.24 -30.90
N ASP A 161 24.47 -7.45 -30.35
CA ASP A 161 23.29 -8.07 -29.78
C ASP A 161 23.37 -8.07 -28.29
N GLY A 162 22.32 -7.51 -27.60
CA GLY A 162 22.27 -7.43 -26.17
C GLY A 162 20.86 -7.62 -25.62
N SER A 163 20.77 -7.95 -24.32
CA SER A 163 19.53 -7.95 -23.55
C SER A 163 19.67 -6.95 -22.43
N TRP A 164 18.76 -6.00 -22.37
CA TRP A 164 18.86 -4.87 -21.45
C TRP A 164 17.60 -4.75 -20.58
N PHE A 165 17.82 -4.44 -19.32
CA PHE A 165 16.78 -3.98 -18.40
C PHE A 165 16.95 -2.48 -18.17
N ILE A 166 15.89 -1.71 -18.39
CA ILE A 166 15.92 -0.26 -18.18
C ILE A 166 15.12 0.06 -16.94
N GLY A 167 15.79 0.59 -15.94
CA GLY A 167 15.19 1.00 -14.66
C GLY A 167 15.61 2.39 -14.24
N VAL A 168 15.07 2.84 -13.13
CA VAL A 168 15.43 4.09 -12.46
C VAL A 168 16.19 3.77 -11.19
N ASN A 169 17.30 4.47 -10.95
CA ASN A 169 18.06 4.42 -9.71
C ASN A 169 18.45 5.85 -9.28
N GLU A 170 19.08 6.01 -8.13
CA GLU A 170 19.55 7.30 -7.61
C GLU A 170 20.40 8.11 -8.62
N SER A 171 21.08 7.44 -9.53
CA SER A 171 21.89 8.05 -10.57
C SER A 171 21.12 8.39 -11.86
N GLY A 172 19.81 8.15 -11.89
CA GLY A 172 18.95 8.37 -13.05
C GLY A 172 18.60 7.09 -13.81
N MET A 173 18.13 7.24 -15.06
CA MET A 173 17.76 6.11 -15.91
C MET A 173 19.01 5.51 -16.56
N ARG A 174 19.34 4.27 -16.21
CA ARG A 174 20.46 3.53 -16.79
C ARG A 174 20.01 2.16 -17.24
N PRO A 175 20.60 1.61 -18.33
CA PRO A 175 20.53 0.19 -18.65
C PRO A 175 21.29 -0.59 -17.56
N CYS A 176 20.71 -1.72 -17.14
CA CYS A 176 21.31 -2.66 -16.20
C CYS A 176 21.62 -3.96 -16.92
#